data_db7f7f4e7f6663cd2413d42875c22c96
#
_entry.id   db7f7f4e7f6663cd2413d42875c22c96
#
_cell.length_a   1.000
_cell.length_b   1.000
_cell.length_c   1.000
_cell.angle_alpha   90.00
_cell.angle_beta   90.00
_cell.angle_gamma   90.00
#
_symmetry.space_group_name_H-M   'P 1'
#
loop_
_entity.id
_entity.type
_entity.pdbx_description
1 polymer ?
#
loop_
_entity_poly.entity_id
_entity_poly.type
_entity_poly.pdbx_seq_one_letter_code
_entity_poly.pdbx_strand_id
1 'polypeptide(L)'
;MRVTLQPSGAVLETLPGERILNAAQRLGYECPQSCRNGNCHVCAALLVEGQVEQAGDVRDHGEFYTCLAAPLEDCVVLWDGVLALGELPVRSLACQLTECVDMGGDVWRVRLRAPAGKPPRYHAGQYVMLERENGDKSAFSLASAPHSGRDLELHVLVREDSARKLIEQLQRNRMVRLELPFGDSHLFELSDVLLVVLASGTGIA
;
A
#
# COMPACT_ATOMS: atom_id res chain seq x y z
N MET A 1 -28.60 2.01 -1.62
CA MET A 1 -28.44 0.62 -1.22
C MET A 1 -27.11 0.50 -0.52
N ARG A 2 -26.98 -0.50 0.34
CA ARG A 2 -25.76 -0.76 1.09
C ARG A 2 -25.01 -1.93 0.46
N VAL A 3 -23.71 -1.77 0.17
CA VAL A 3 -22.85 -2.84 -0.32
C VAL A 3 -21.75 -3.09 0.69
N THR A 4 -21.76 -4.28 1.31
CA THR A 4 -20.71 -4.69 2.26
C THR A 4 -19.62 -5.43 1.51
N LEU A 5 -18.40 -4.93 1.60
CA LEU A 5 -17.24 -5.51 0.93
C LEU A 5 -16.48 -6.47 1.84
N GLN A 6 -16.18 -7.66 1.34
CA GLN A 6 -15.35 -8.65 2.00
C GLN A 6 -14.02 -8.77 1.22
N PRO A 7 -12.87 -9.02 1.86
CA PRO A 7 -12.67 -9.21 3.30
C PRO A 7 -12.51 -7.90 4.10
N SER A 8 -12.45 -6.73 3.44
CA SER A 8 -12.13 -5.44 4.09
C SER A 8 -13.14 -5.00 5.17
N GLY A 9 -14.39 -5.51 5.14
CA GLY A 9 -15.46 -5.06 6.00
C GLY A 9 -16.01 -3.66 5.67
N ALA A 10 -15.53 -3.02 4.60
CA ALA A 10 -15.99 -1.71 4.17
C ALA A 10 -17.46 -1.74 3.75
N VAL A 11 -18.20 -0.68 4.09
CA VAL A 11 -19.60 -0.53 3.73
C VAL A 11 -19.74 0.67 2.80
N LEU A 12 -20.23 0.43 1.60
CA LEU A 12 -20.52 1.46 0.62
C LEU A 12 -22.00 1.79 0.63
N GLU A 13 -22.35 3.05 0.76
CA GLU A 13 -23.70 3.54 0.46
C GLU A 13 -23.74 4.05 -0.98
N THR A 14 -24.46 3.33 -1.84
CA THR A 14 -24.60 3.68 -3.26
C THR A 14 -25.80 4.58 -3.50
N LEU A 15 -25.64 5.50 -4.43
CA LEU A 15 -26.75 6.28 -4.99
C LEU A 15 -27.59 5.39 -5.94
N PRO A 16 -28.85 5.74 -6.24
CA PRO A 16 -29.67 5.02 -7.20
C PRO A 16 -28.97 4.89 -8.57
N GLY A 17 -28.81 3.66 -9.07
CA GLY A 17 -28.15 3.36 -10.34
C GLY A 17 -26.62 3.60 -10.35
N GLU A 18 -26.01 3.93 -9.22
CA GLU A 18 -24.56 4.14 -9.13
C GLU A 18 -23.83 2.79 -9.17
N ARG A 19 -22.82 2.70 -10.01
CA ARG A 19 -21.94 1.52 -10.11
C ARG A 19 -21.11 1.35 -8.83
N ILE A 20 -20.90 0.12 -8.40
CA ILE A 20 -20.18 -0.20 -7.15
C ILE A 20 -18.78 0.42 -7.13
N LEU A 21 -18.02 0.34 -8.24
CA LEU A 21 -16.70 0.98 -8.35
C LEU A 21 -16.76 2.50 -8.15
N ASN A 22 -17.78 3.16 -8.71
CA ASN A 22 -17.90 4.61 -8.58
C ASN A 22 -18.25 5.02 -7.15
N ALA A 23 -19.13 4.27 -6.47
CA ALA A 23 -19.46 4.49 -5.07
C ALA A 23 -18.22 4.33 -4.18
N ALA A 24 -17.42 3.27 -4.39
CA ALA A 24 -16.19 3.06 -3.65
C ALA A 24 -15.22 4.24 -3.81
N GLN A 25 -15.01 4.71 -5.05
CA GLN A 25 -14.14 5.85 -5.32
C GLN A 25 -14.67 7.17 -4.74
N ARG A 26 -15.98 7.43 -4.87
CA ARG A 26 -16.61 8.61 -4.28
C ARG A 26 -16.43 8.66 -2.75
N LEU A 27 -16.45 7.49 -2.11
CA LEU A 27 -16.23 7.34 -0.68
C LEU A 27 -14.75 7.28 -0.29
N GLY A 28 -13.81 7.40 -1.25
CA GLY A 28 -12.38 7.49 -1.00
C GLY A 28 -11.63 6.16 -0.90
N TYR A 29 -12.29 5.02 -1.18
CA TYR A 29 -11.62 3.72 -1.19
C TYR A 29 -10.73 3.56 -2.42
N GLU A 30 -9.52 3.02 -2.22
CA GLU A 30 -8.67 2.56 -3.33
C GLU A 30 -9.10 1.14 -3.73
N CYS A 31 -9.44 0.96 -5.01
CA CYS A 31 -9.98 -0.30 -5.53
C CYS A 31 -9.25 -0.74 -6.79
N PRO A 32 -9.15 -2.07 -7.04
CA PRO A 32 -8.64 -2.59 -8.29
C PRO A 32 -9.48 -2.10 -9.48
N GLN A 33 -8.84 -1.39 -10.42
CA GLN A 33 -9.50 -0.89 -11.62
C GLN A 33 -8.51 -0.64 -12.76
N SER A 34 -9.01 -0.69 -14.02
CA SER A 34 -8.24 -0.34 -15.19
C SER A 34 -9.14 0.19 -16.32
N CYS A 35 -9.69 -0.66 -17.18
CA CYS A 35 -10.39 -0.27 -18.42
C CYS A 35 -11.76 0.40 -18.21
N ARG A 36 -12.45 0.13 -17.10
CA ARG A 36 -13.81 0.62 -16.76
C ARG A 36 -14.93 0.23 -17.74
N ASN A 37 -14.68 -0.75 -18.61
CA ASN A 37 -15.64 -1.27 -19.60
C ASN A 37 -15.82 -2.80 -19.55
N GLY A 38 -15.33 -3.46 -18.49
CA GLY A 38 -15.46 -4.89 -18.27
C GLY A 38 -14.44 -5.78 -18.98
N ASN A 39 -13.59 -5.25 -19.86
CA ASN A 39 -12.70 -6.07 -20.70
C ASN A 39 -11.43 -6.59 -20.00
N CYS A 40 -10.92 -5.89 -18.99
CA CYS A 40 -9.65 -6.25 -18.35
C CYS A 40 -9.78 -7.14 -17.13
N HIS A 41 -10.99 -7.32 -16.62
CA HIS A 41 -11.35 -8.11 -15.44
C HIS A 41 -10.68 -7.67 -14.12
N VAL A 42 -9.91 -6.59 -14.11
CA VAL A 42 -9.21 -6.10 -12.91
C VAL A 42 -10.17 -5.72 -11.78
N CYS A 43 -11.39 -5.30 -12.12
CA CYS A 43 -12.45 -4.94 -11.18
C CYS A 43 -13.44 -6.09 -10.93
N ALA A 44 -13.08 -7.34 -11.22
CA ALA A 44 -13.93 -8.49 -10.96
C ALA A 44 -14.13 -8.68 -9.45
N ALA A 45 -15.35 -9.06 -9.08
CA ALA A 45 -15.74 -9.38 -7.72
C ALA A 45 -16.77 -10.52 -7.75
N LEU A 46 -16.96 -11.21 -6.61
CA LEU A 46 -17.99 -12.24 -6.46
C LEU A 46 -19.17 -11.69 -5.67
N LEU A 47 -20.37 -11.87 -6.19
CA LEU A 47 -21.61 -11.60 -5.46
C LEU A 47 -21.87 -12.75 -4.50
N VAL A 48 -21.90 -12.46 -3.21
CA VAL A 48 -22.14 -13.42 -2.12
C VAL A 48 -23.60 -13.41 -1.73
N GLU A 49 -24.20 -12.22 -1.61
CA GLU A 49 -25.62 -12.03 -1.26
C GLU A 49 -26.16 -10.79 -1.99
N GLY A 50 -27.47 -10.80 -2.28
CA GLY A 50 -28.18 -9.71 -2.92
C GLY A 50 -28.23 -9.82 -4.44
N GLN A 51 -28.59 -8.72 -5.11
CA GLN A 51 -28.72 -8.64 -6.57
C GLN A 51 -28.05 -7.39 -7.13
N VAL A 52 -27.39 -7.55 -8.28
CA VAL A 52 -26.81 -6.46 -9.06
C VAL A 52 -27.32 -6.48 -10.50
N GLU A 53 -27.47 -5.29 -11.09
CA GLU A 53 -27.71 -5.14 -12.53
C GLU A 53 -26.37 -4.86 -13.22
N GLN A 54 -26.03 -5.64 -14.25
CA GLN A 54 -24.85 -5.43 -15.07
C GLN A 54 -25.21 -5.51 -16.56
N ALA A 55 -25.10 -4.40 -17.27
CA ALA A 55 -25.33 -4.28 -18.70
C ALA A 55 -26.72 -4.79 -19.15
N GLY A 56 -27.75 -4.57 -18.35
CA GLY A 56 -29.14 -5.01 -18.60
C GLY A 56 -29.49 -6.36 -18.01
N ASP A 57 -28.52 -7.14 -17.54
CA ASP A 57 -28.74 -8.45 -16.92
C ASP A 57 -28.74 -8.34 -15.39
N VAL A 58 -29.69 -8.99 -14.74
CA VAL A 58 -29.73 -9.14 -13.27
C VAL A 58 -28.93 -10.37 -12.88
N ARG A 59 -28.05 -10.23 -11.88
CA ARG A 59 -27.25 -11.29 -11.31
C ARG A 59 -27.53 -11.39 -9.82
N ASP A 60 -27.68 -12.60 -9.31
CA ASP A 60 -27.91 -12.95 -7.90
C ASP A 60 -26.77 -13.77 -7.29
N HIS A 61 -25.77 -14.16 -8.09
CA HIS A 61 -24.58 -14.89 -7.66
C HIS A 61 -23.46 -14.81 -8.70
N GLY A 62 -22.25 -15.27 -8.31
CA GLY A 62 -21.13 -15.45 -9.21
C GLY A 62 -20.30 -14.18 -9.48
N GLU A 63 -19.40 -14.29 -10.45
CA GLU A 63 -18.49 -13.20 -10.83
C GLU A 63 -19.24 -12.10 -11.59
N PHE A 64 -18.91 -10.85 -11.24
CA PHE A 64 -19.38 -9.67 -11.95
C PHE A 64 -18.28 -8.57 -11.95
N TYR A 65 -18.51 -7.49 -12.72
CA TYR A 65 -17.54 -6.40 -12.85
C TYR A 65 -18.07 -5.14 -12.16
N THR A 66 -17.43 -4.73 -11.06
CA THR A 66 -17.86 -3.59 -10.24
C THR A 66 -17.89 -2.27 -11.01
N CYS A 67 -17.11 -2.15 -12.10
CA CYS A 67 -17.13 -0.98 -12.98
C CYS A 67 -18.37 -0.90 -13.89
N LEU A 68 -19.16 -1.97 -14.00
CA LEU A 68 -20.38 -2.03 -14.81
C LEU A 68 -21.64 -2.24 -13.96
N ALA A 69 -21.51 -2.87 -12.81
CA ALA A 69 -22.62 -3.31 -12.00
C ALA A 69 -23.12 -2.26 -11.01
N ALA A 70 -24.43 -2.09 -10.92
CA ALA A 70 -25.14 -1.32 -9.91
C ALA A 70 -25.96 -2.25 -8.99
N PRO A 71 -25.96 -2.05 -7.67
CA PRO A 71 -26.77 -2.88 -6.77
C PRO A 71 -28.27 -2.56 -6.95
N LEU A 72 -29.10 -3.59 -6.93
CA LEU A 72 -30.56 -3.49 -6.96
C LEU A 72 -31.16 -3.52 -5.54
N GLU A 73 -30.45 -4.10 -4.62
CA GLU A 73 -30.78 -4.20 -3.19
C GLU A 73 -29.49 -4.15 -2.36
N ASP A 74 -29.58 -4.33 -1.04
CA ASP A 74 -28.40 -4.46 -0.18
C ASP A 74 -27.65 -5.74 -0.51
N CYS A 75 -26.33 -5.63 -0.72
CA CYS A 75 -25.48 -6.71 -1.22
C CYS A 75 -24.29 -7.01 -0.31
N VAL A 76 -23.80 -8.25 -0.34
CA VAL A 76 -22.48 -8.65 0.16
C VAL A 76 -21.62 -9.08 -1.00
N VAL A 77 -20.44 -8.48 -1.13
CA VAL A 77 -19.54 -8.64 -2.27
C VAL A 77 -18.14 -9.01 -1.78
N LEU A 78 -17.60 -10.11 -2.29
CA LEU A 78 -16.18 -10.43 -2.10
C LEU A 78 -15.37 -9.74 -3.21
N TRP A 79 -14.63 -8.69 -2.83
CA TRP A 79 -13.82 -7.90 -3.74
C TRP A 79 -12.42 -7.70 -3.15
N ASP A 80 -11.51 -8.54 -3.58
CA ASP A 80 -10.13 -8.53 -3.11
C ASP A 80 -9.38 -7.26 -3.56
N GLY A 81 -8.45 -6.81 -2.72
CA GLY A 81 -7.60 -5.66 -3.01
C GLY A 81 -8.26 -4.30 -2.83
N VAL A 82 -9.46 -4.24 -2.24
CA VAL A 82 -10.03 -2.99 -1.75
C VAL A 82 -9.33 -2.61 -0.45
N LEU A 83 -8.73 -1.44 -0.44
CA LEU A 83 -8.01 -0.91 0.71
C LEU A 83 -8.93 -0.01 1.54
N ALA A 84 -8.76 -0.06 2.87
CA ALA A 84 -9.46 0.84 3.78
C ALA A 84 -9.06 2.31 3.53
N LEU A 85 -9.86 3.24 4.06
CA LEU A 85 -9.58 4.66 3.94
C LEU A 85 -8.22 4.98 4.55
N GLY A 86 -7.35 5.61 3.76
CA GLY A 86 -5.99 5.96 4.15
C GLY A 86 -4.96 4.85 3.98
N GLU A 87 -5.35 3.61 3.71
CA GLU A 87 -4.41 2.56 3.33
C GLU A 87 -3.81 2.82 1.94
N LEU A 88 -2.56 2.42 1.77
CA LEU A 88 -1.84 2.57 0.52
C LEU A 88 -1.47 1.20 -0.05
N PRO A 89 -1.61 1.00 -1.38
CA PRO A 89 -1.27 -0.28 -1.98
C PRO A 89 0.23 -0.56 -1.91
N VAL A 90 0.60 -1.77 -1.50
CA VAL A 90 1.99 -2.22 -1.53
C VAL A 90 2.47 -2.27 -2.97
N ARG A 91 3.63 -1.66 -3.21
CA ARG A 91 4.28 -1.60 -4.53
C ARG A 91 5.71 -2.08 -4.46
N SER A 92 6.14 -2.81 -5.49
CA SER A 92 7.54 -3.19 -5.69
C SER A 92 8.25 -2.14 -6.54
N LEU A 93 9.38 -1.62 -6.03
CA LEU A 93 10.20 -0.62 -6.70
C LEU A 93 11.66 -1.08 -6.77
N ALA A 94 12.30 -0.89 -7.92
CA ALA A 94 13.75 -1.03 -8.06
C ALA A 94 14.38 0.36 -7.80
N CYS A 95 15.03 0.52 -6.65
CA CYS A 95 15.61 1.77 -6.20
C CYS A 95 17.12 1.79 -6.38
N GLN A 96 17.66 2.96 -6.72
CA GLN A 96 19.10 3.20 -6.85
C GLN A 96 19.67 3.66 -5.50
N LEU A 97 20.78 3.07 -5.07
CA LEU A 97 21.57 3.58 -3.94
C LEU A 97 22.23 4.91 -4.33
N THR A 98 21.87 5.98 -3.63
CA THR A 98 22.47 7.31 -3.81
C THR A 98 23.52 7.62 -2.75
N GLU A 99 23.32 7.13 -1.53
CA GLU A 99 24.22 7.34 -0.40
C GLU A 99 24.21 6.12 0.54
N CYS A 100 25.40 5.79 1.09
CA CYS A 100 25.54 4.75 2.12
C CYS A 100 26.73 5.16 3.00
N VAL A 101 26.47 5.71 4.19
CA VAL A 101 27.45 6.35 5.07
C VAL A 101 27.34 5.80 6.48
N ASP A 102 28.49 5.45 7.06
CA ASP A 102 28.62 5.12 8.48
C ASP A 102 28.45 6.41 9.32
N MET A 103 27.45 6.41 10.18
CA MET A 103 27.13 7.54 11.07
C MET A 103 27.78 7.39 12.46
N GLY A 104 28.49 6.29 12.69
CA GLY A 104 29.01 5.90 14.00
C GLY A 104 27.99 5.10 14.82
N GLY A 105 28.48 4.45 15.89
CA GLY A 105 27.62 3.65 16.79
C GLY A 105 26.93 2.47 16.09
N ASP A 106 27.59 1.88 15.08
CA ASP A 106 27.05 0.80 14.25
C ASP A 106 25.83 1.19 13.38
N VAL A 107 25.52 2.46 13.26
CA VAL A 107 24.37 2.94 12.45
C VAL A 107 24.83 3.45 11.10
N TRP A 108 24.25 2.89 10.04
CA TRP A 108 24.47 3.34 8.66
C TRP A 108 23.26 4.06 8.11
N ARG A 109 23.46 5.23 7.52
CA ARG A 109 22.44 5.93 6.74
C ARG A 109 22.50 5.45 5.30
N VAL A 110 21.37 4.94 4.81
CA VAL A 110 21.19 4.45 3.45
C VAL A 110 20.14 5.30 2.76
N ARG A 111 20.50 5.95 1.66
CA ARG A 111 19.58 6.70 0.81
C ARG A 111 19.36 5.98 -0.51
N LEU A 112 18.09 5.79 -0.83
CA LEU A 112 17.63 5.11 -2.02
C LEU A 112 16.75 6.05 -2.84
N ARG A 113 16.90 6.03 -4.16
CA ARG A 113 16.07 6.82 -5.08
C ARG A 113 15.17 5.94 -5.90
N ALA A 114 13.87 6.16 -5.80
CA ALA A 114 12.85 5.46 -6.57
C ALA A 114 12.88 5.88 -8.06
N PRO A 115 12.36 5.03 -8.99
CA PRO A 115 12.29 5.32 -10.41
C PRO A 115 11.52 6.61 -10.71
N ALA A 116 11.85 7.26 -11.82
CA ALA A 116 11.10 8.41 -12.31
C ALA A 116 9.64 8.02 -12.62
N GLY A 117 8.71 8.92 -12.30
CA GLY A 117 7.27 8.70 -12.54
C GLY A 117 6.56 7.77 -11.56
N LYS A 118 7.29 7.19 -10.59
CA LYS A 118 6.72 6.31 -9.55
C LYS A 118 7.21 6.74 -8.16
N PRO A 119 6.80 7.91 -7.65
CA PRO A 119 7.19 8.30 -6.30
C PRO A 119 6.63 7.28 -5.29
N PRO A 120 7.41 6.93 -4.26
CA PRO A 120 6.93 6.08 -3.18
C PRO A 120 5.80 6.80 -2.42
N ARG A 121 4.76 6.06 -2.04
CA ARG A 121 3.66 6.56 -1.21
C ARG A 121 3.67 5.75 0.08
N TYR A 122 3.73 6.42 1.20
CA TYR A 122 3.70 5.83 2.54
C TYR A 122 3.31 6.88 3.58
N HIS A 123 2.92 6.42 4.76
CA HIS A 123 2.70 7.26 5.93
C HIS A 123 3.93 7.23 6.86
N ALA A 124 4.15 8.30 7.61
CA ALA A 124 5.20 8.32 8.63
C ALA A 124 4.95 7.20 9.67
N GLY A 125 6.00 6.43 10.01
CA GLY A 125 5.91 5.25 10.87
C GLY A 125 5.79 3.91 10.12
N GLN A 126 5.56 3.94 8.81
CA GLN A 126 5.58 2.72 7.99
C GLN A 126 7.00 2.29 7.62
N TYR A 127 7.15 1.06 7.16
CA TYR A 127 8.44 0.46 6.81
C TYR A 127 8.44 -0.15 5.40
N VAL A 128 9.62 -0.50 4.92
CA VAL A 128 9.85 -1.19 3.64
C VAL A 128 10.35 -2.61 3.90
N MET A 129 10.05 -3.51 2.96
CA MET A 129 10.71 -4.81 2.85
C MET A 129 11.75 -4.74 1.75
N LEU A 130 13.03 -4.89 2.10
CA LEU A 130 14.17 -4.82 1.20
C LEU A 130 14.61 -6.23 0.83
N GLU A 131 14.76 -6.50 -0.47
CA GLU A 131 15.14 -7.82 -1.00
C GLU A 131 16.66 -8.02 -0.92
N ARG A 132 17.07 -9.14 -0.34
CA ARG A 132 18.47 -9.59 -0.27
C ARG A 132 18.83 -10.43 -1.50
N GLU A 133 20.13 -10.61 -1.75
CA GLU A 133 20.61 -11.43 -2.87
C GLU A 133 20.15 -12.90 -2.83
N ASN A 134 19.92 -13.44 -1.64
CA ASN A 134 19.40 -14.80 -1.46
C ASN A 134 17.88 -14.91 -1.65
N GLY A 135 17.20 -13.81 -1.97
CA GLY A 135 15.74 -13.72 -2.10
C GLY A 135 14.98 -13.45 -0.80
N ASP A 136 15.65 -13.49 0.36
CA ASP A 136 15.04 -13.10 1.63
C ASP A 136 14.72 -11.61 1.66
N LYS A 137 13.78 -11.23 2.51
CA LYS A 137 13.41 -9.83 2.72
C LYS A 137 13.71 -9.39 4.15
N SER A 138 14.12 -8.15 4.31
CA SER A 138 14.35 -7.53 5.61
C SER A 138 13.57 -6.23 5.75
N ALA A 139 12.94 -6.06 6.90
CA ALA A 139 12.15 -4.88 7.23
C ALA A 139 13.04 -3.73 7.71
N PHE A 140 12.81 -2.52 7.20
CA PHE A 140 13.47 -1.28 7.64
C PHE A 140 12.44 -0.15 7.72
N SER A 141 12.42 0.55 8.86
CA SER A 141 11.61 1.77 9.01
C SER A 141 12.06 2.85 8.02
N LEU A 142 11.11 3.65 7.55
CA LEU A 142 11.36 4.80 6.70
C LEU A 142 11.69 6.02 7.57
N ALA A 143 12.94 6.46 7.53
CA ALA A 143 13.42 7.66 8.22
C ALA A 143 13.15 8.96 7.46
N SER A 144 12.81 8.87 6.17
CA SER A 144 12.44 10.01 5.34
C SER A 144 10.99 10.41 5.57
N ALA A 145 10.69 11.69 5.37
CA ALA A 145 9.30 12.17 5.39
C ALA A 145 8.53 11.69 4.13
N PRO A 146 7.23 11.39 4.23
CA PRO A 146 6.43 10.89 3.11
C PRO A 146 6.43 11.78 1.86
N HIS A 147 6.69 13.08 2.03
CA HIS A 147 6.74 14.07 0.95
C HIS A 147 8.15 14.34 0.40
N SER A 148 9.14 13.52 0.72
CA SER A 148 10.54 13.67 0.25
C SER A 148 10.72 13.36 -1.25
N GLY A 149 9.65 13.31 -2.01
CA GLY A 149 9.67 13.04 -3.45
C GLY A 149 10.00 11.59 -3.76
N ARG A 150 11.15 11.34 -4.42
CA ARG A 150 11.59 10.00 -4.80
C ARG A 150 12.65 9.40 -3.88
N ASP A 151 13.13 10.18 -2.91
CA ASP A 151 14.23 9.77 -2.04
C ASP A 151 13.68 9.12 -0.76
N LEU A 152 14.20 7.95 -0.44
CA LEU A 152 13.92 7.18 0.76
C LEU A 152 15.18 7.13 1.61
N GLU A 153 15.05 7.28 2.92
CA GLU A 153 16.15 7.16 3.88
C GLU A 153 15.85 6.04 4.87
N LEU A 154 16.84 5.20 5.12
CA LEU A 154 16.81 4.12 6.09
C LEU A 154 18.00 4.27 7.05
N HIS A 155 17.77 3.95 8.33
CA HIS A 155 18.84 3.82 9.33
C HIS A 155 19.02 2.32 9.63
N VAL A 156 20.18 1.80 9.24
CA VAL A 156 20.48 0.38 9.36
C VAL A 156 21.46 0.15 10.52
N LEU A 157 21.03 -0.60 11.53
CA LEU A 157 21.92 -1.00 12.63
C LEU A 157 22.74 -2.23 12.22
N VAL A 158 24.08 -2.07 12.11
CA VAL A 158 25.00 -3.06 11.56
C VAL A 158 25.79 -3.74 12.69
N ARG A 159 25.12 -4.51 13.54
CA ARG A 159 25.72 -5.29 14.61
C ARG A 159 25.93 -6.76 14.23
N GLU A 160 25.11 -7.27 13.34
CA GLU A 160 25.13 -8.65 12.91
C GLU A 160 25.74 -8.80 11.51
N ASP A 161 26.29 -9.97 11.21
CA ASP A 161 26.85 -10.28 9.88
C ASP A 161 25.79 -10.17 8.77
N SER A 162 24.55 -10.44 9.08
CA SER A 162 23.42 -10.32 8.15
C SER A 162 23.26 -8.86 7.68
N ALA A 163 23.34 -7.89 8.59
CA ALA A 163 23.25 -6.46 8.27
C ALA A 163 24.49 -5.96 7.51
N ARG A 164 25.69 -6.46 7.88
CA ARG A 164 26.94 -6.15 7.18
C ARG A 164 26.90 -6.60 5.72
N LYS A 165 26.47 -7.84 5.46
CA LYS A 165 26.30 -8.38 4.11
C LYS A 165 25.31 -7.56 3.28
N LEU A 166 24.27 -7.03 3.92
CA LEU A 166 23.31 -6.15 3.24
C LEU A 166 23.95 -4.84 2.81
N ILE A 167 24.74 -4.19 3.67
CA ILE A 167 25.48 -2.96 3.31
C ILE A 167 26.44 -3.24 2.15
N GLU A 168 27.20 -4.33 2.20
CA GLU A 168 28.10 -4.75 1.12
C GLU A 168 27.35 -4.99 -0.20
N GLN A 169 26.19 -5.67 -0.14
CA GLN A 169 25.31 -5.88 -1.29
C GLN A 169 24.87 -4.55 -1.91
N LEU A 170 24.38 -3.62 -1.09
CA LEU A 170 23.93 -2.30 -1.54
C LEU A 170 25.06 -1.51 -2.21
N GLN A 171 26.25 -1.50 -1.60
CA GLN A 171 27.42 -0.79 -2.15
C GLN A 171 27.91 -1.39 -3.46
N ARG A 172 27.87 -2.74 -3.60
CA ARG A 172 28.31 -3.45 -4.80
C ARG A 172 27.33 -3.29 -5.95
N ASN A 173 26.05 -3.53 -5.69
CA ASN A 173 25.04 -3.61 -6.75
C ASN A 173 24.46 -2.26 -7.13
N ARG A 174 24.50 -1.28 -6.23
CA ARG A 174 23.96 0.08 -6.42
C ARG A 174 22.45 0.12 -6.73
N MET A 175 21.81 -1.01 -6.87
CA MET A 175 20.37 -1.19 -7.11
C MET A 175 19.82 -2.21 -6.14
N VAL A 176 18.61 -1.95 -5.63
CA VAL A 176 17.90 -2.88 -4.74
C VAL A 176 16.41 -2.83 -5.02
N ARG A 177 15.77 -3.99 -4.93
CA ARG A 177 14.31 -4.07 -4.96
C ARG A 177 13.77 -3.94 -3.55
N LEU A 178 12.74 -3.14 -3.42
CA LEU A 178 12.01 -3.01 -2.17
C LEU A 178 10.49 -2.98 -2.42
N GLU A 179 9.76 -3.38 -1.42
CA GLU A 179 8.30 -3.28 -1.39
C GLU A 179 7.90 -2.36 -0.25
N LEU A 180 6.94 -1.47 -0.50
CA LEU A 180 6.39 -0.53 0.46
C LEU A 180 4.96 -0.13 0.07
N PRO A 181 4.16 0.43 1.01
CA PRO A 181 4.43 0.53 2.45
C PRO A 181 3.95 -0.72 3.20
N PHE A 182 4.50 -0.94 4.39
CA PHE A 182 4.03 -1.93 5.35
C PHE A 182 3.89 -1.31 6.73
N GLY A 183 3.03 -1.88 7.57
CA GLY A 183 2.80 -1.49 8.96
C GLY A 183 1.65 -0.50 9.15
N ASP A 184 0.98 -0.67 10.28
CA ASP A 184 -0.24 0.07 10.64
C ASP A 184 0.04 1.14 11.71
N SER A 185 1.30 1.23 12.19
CA SER A 185 1.73 2.19 13.21
C SER A 185 2.02 3.55 12.58
N HIS A 186 0.96 4.23 12.12
CA HIS A 186 1.06 5.59 11.57
C HIS A 186 -0.05 6.48 12.11
N LEU A 187 0.19 7.79 12.11
CA LEU A 187 -0.76 8.78 12.56
C LEU A 187 -1.47 9.39 11.36
N PHE A 188 -2.80 9.29 11.33
CA PHE A 188 -3.63 9.88 10.27
C PHE A 188 -3.83 11.37 10.46
N GLU A 189 -4.18 11.80 11.68
CA GLU A 189 -4.36 13.20 12.04
C GLU A 189 -3.88 13.44 13.46
N LEU A 190 -3.12 14.50 13.65
CA LEU A 190 -2.80 15.03 14.97
C LEU A 190 -3.81 16.13 15.25
N SER A 191 -4.85 15.83 16.03
CA SER A 191 -5.65 16.86 16.67
C SER A 191 -4.81 17.55 17.75
N ASP A 192 -5.31 18.66 18.36
CA ASP A 192 -4.64 19.50 19.36
C ASP A 192 -4.21 18.74 20.64
N VAL A 193 -3.42 17.68 20.48
CA VAL A 193 -2.88 16.85 21.56
C VAL A 193 -1.36 16.94 21.62
N LEU A 194 -0.81 16.90 22.84
CA LEU A 194 0.63 16.77 23.05
C LEU A 194 1.08 15.37 22.61
N LEU A 195 1.93 15.30 21.58
CA LEU A 195 2.59 14.06 21.16
C LEU A 195 3.95 13.94 21.85
N VAL A 196 4.13 12.87 22.63
CA VAL A 196 5.42 12.51 23.21
C VAL A 196 5.97 11.30 22.47
N VAL A 197 7.13 11.47 21.81
CA VAL A 197 7.81 10.39 21.08
C VAL A 197 9.01 9.91 21.89
N LEU A 198 9.07 8.62 22.16
CA LEU A 198 10.21 7.96 22.81
C LEU A 198 10.89 7.04 21.80
N ALA A 199 12.16 7.28 21.57
CA ALA A 199 12.95 6.49 20.62
C ALA A 199 14.27 6.02 21.25
N SER A 200 14.71 4.81 20.88
CA SER A 200 16.00 4.23 21.29
C SER A 200 16.66 3.55 20.08
N GLY A 201 17.99 3.70 19.97
CA GLY A 201 18.75 3.15 18.83
C GLY A 201 18.28 3.74 17.50
N THR A 202 17.93 2.87 16.53
CA THR A 202 17.37 3.29 15.24
C THR A 202 15.86 3.52 15.28
N GLY A 203 15.23 3.46 16.45
CA GLY A 203 13.78 3.65 16.60
C GLY A 203 13.26 5.08 16.34
N ILE A 204 14.17 6.01 16.00
CA ILE A 204 13.82 7.37 15.54
C ILE A 204 13.51 7.40 14.02
N ALA A 205 13.81 6.32 13.32
CA ALA A 205 13.57 6.18 11.88
C ALA A 205 12.12 5.84 11.56
#